data_76a9debca9625e9a0725148df1cfc5e1
#
_entry.id   76a9debca9625e9a0725148df1cfc5e1
#
_cell.length_a   1.000
_cell.length_b   1.000
_cell.length_c   1.000
_cell.angle_alpha   90.00
_cell.angle_beta   90.00
_cell.angle_gamma   90.00
#
_symmetry.space_group_name_H-M   'P 1'
#
loop_
_entity.id
_entity.type
_entity.pdbx_description
1 polymer ?
#
loop_
_entity_poly.entity_id
_entity_poly.type
_entity_poly.pdbx_seq_one_letter_code
_entity_poly.pdbx_strand_id
1 'polypeptide(L)'
;MKNLIIFCGLFLATSFGFAQEVQPTAEEIAPNTLKVTFYHSNGKVMHQGNYVAGKSDGLWKSFDEVGNLVSEGSFEQGKKIGLWNFYSTKTLSAVVYTDNAVADVKKFSTNSLAGN
;
A
#
# COMPACT_ATOMS: atom_id res chain seq x y z
N MET A 1 -8.90 24.19 6.90
CA MET A 1 -10.03 23.43 7.37
C MET A 1 -9.88 21.99 7.07
N LYS A 2 -10.11 21.19 8.06
CA LYS A 2 -9.85 19.76 7.97
C LYS A 2 -11.09 19.05 7.53
N ASN A 3 -11.07 18.54 6.36
CA ASN A 3 -12.15 17.72 5.86
C ASN A 3 -11.72 16.27 5.90
N LEU A 4 -12.35 15.55 6.79
CA LEU A 4 -12.27 14.12 6.74
C LEU A 4 -13.14 13.68 5.57
N ILE A 5 -12.50 13.24 4.51
CA ILE A 5 -13.23 12.73 3.36
C ILE A 5 -13.38 11.24 3.55
N ILE A 6 -14.59 10.83 3.90
CA ILE A 6 -14.94 9.43 3.92
C ILE A 6 -15.40 9.10 2.51
N PHE A 7 -14.64 8.29 1.80
CA PHE A 7 -15.10 7.75 0.53
C PHE A 7 -16.18 6.72 0.82
N CYS A 8 -17.41 7.17 0.80
CA CYS A 8 -18.51 6.24 0.64
C CYS A 8 -18.50 5.81 -0.81
N GLY A 9 -17.84 4.71 -1.10
CA GLY A 9 -18.05 4.05 -2.38
C GLY A 9 -19.52 3.76 -2.51
N LEU A 10 -20.06 4.05 -3.67
CA LEU A 10 -21.45 3.77 -3.97
C LEU A 10 -21.66 2.26 -3.88
N PHE A 11 -22.10 1.84 -2.72
CA PHE A 11 -22.41 0.44 -2.49
C PHE A 11 -23.83 0.19 -2.98
N LEU A 12 -23.92 -0.46 -4.10
CA LEU A 12 -25.13 -1.20 -4.40
C LEU A 12 -25.13 -2.40 -3.49
N ALA A 13 -25.81 -2.26 -2.38
CA ALA A 13 -26.01 -3.35 -1.45
C ALA A 13 -26.84 -4.42 -2.15
N THR A 14 -26.16 -5.34 -2.78
CA THR A 14 -26.79 -6.61 -3.08
C THR A 14 -26.82 -7.37 -1.77
N SER A 15 -27.98 -7.58 -1.27
CA SER A 15 -28.24 -8.21 0.02
C SER A 15 -27.97 -9.72 -0.04
N PHE A 16 -26.76 -10.09 -0.24
CA PHE A 16 -26.29 -11.45 0.00
C PHE A 16 -25.36 -11.39 1.19
N GLY A 17 -25.66 -12.14 2.25
CA GLY A 17 -24.99 -12.10 3.53
C GLY A 17 -23.50 -12.42 3.54
N PHE A 18 -22.73 -11.69 2.77
CA PHE A 18 -21.28 -11.75 2.76
C PHE A 18 -20.70 -10.72 3.70
N ALA A 19 -19.51 -11.01 4.22
CA ALA A 19 -18.75 -10.10 5.03
C ALA A 19 -18.68 -8.72 4.34
N GLN A 20 -19.03 -7.67 5.06
CA GLN A 20 -18.96 -6.31 4.55
C GLN A 20 -17.51 -5.94 4.33
N GLU A 21 -17.20 -5.41 3.16
CA GLU A 21 -15.90 -4.80 2.94
C GLU A 21 -15.75 -3.57 3.82
N VAL A 22 -14.58 -3.43 4.42
CA VAL A 22 -14.24 -2.24 5.18
C VAL A 22 -13.87 -1.15 4.18
N GLN A 23 -14.55 -0.02 4.26
CA GLN A 23 -14.32 1.09 3.35
C GLN A 23 -12.96 1.74 3.60
N PRO A 24 -12.24 2.15 2.56
CA PRO A 24 -11.03 2.93 2.74
C PRO A 24 -11.32 4.27 3.43
N THR A 25 -10.34 4.75 4.15
CA THR A 25 -10.39 6.09 4.75
C THR A 25 -9.41 7.00 4.03
N ALA A 26 -9.77 8.28 3.96
CA ALA A 26 -8.92 9.29 3.35
C ALA A 26 -8.93 10.55 4.21
N GLU A 27 -7.76 11.15 4.36
CA GLU A 27 -7.56 12.38 5.12
C GLU A 27 -6.76 13.36 4.28
N GLU A 28 -7.27 14.57 4.11
CA GLU A 28 -6.50 15.63 3.45
C GLU A 28 -5.44 16.14 4.41
N ILE A 29 -4.17 15.93 4.09
CA ILE A 29 -3.04 16.33 4.92
C ILE A 29 -2.31 17.57 4.39
N ALA A 30 -2.55 17.93 3.14
CA ALA A 30 -2.01 19.10 2.47
C ALA A 30 -2.85 19.39 1.24
N PRO A 31 -2.70 20.57 0.58
CA PRO A 31 -3.41 20.84 -0.66
C PRO A 31 -3.19 19.75 -1.69
N ASN A 32 -4.26 19.26 -2.28
CA ASN A 32 -4.26 18.17 -3.27
C ASN A 32 -3.61 16.85 -2.81
N THR A 33 -3.43 16.67 -1.50
CA THR A 33 -2.75 15.50 -0.94
C THR A 33 -3.68 14.78 0.03
N LEU A 34 -3.99 13.54 -0.28
CA LEU A 34 -4.80 12.66 0.56
C LEU A 34 -3.95 11.52 1.10
N LYS A 35 -3.97 11.34 2.42
CA LYS A 35 -3.49 10.10 3.03
C LYS A 35 -4.62 9.09 2.98
N VAL A 36 -4.40 7.97 2.34
CA VAL A 36 -5.42 6.95 2.13
C VAL A 36 -5.00 5.64 2.77
N THR A 37 -5.94 5.01 3.45
CA THR A 37 -5.75 3.70 4.06
C THR A 37 -6.81 2.76 3.55
N PHE A 38 -6.36 1.67 2.95
CA PHE A 38 -7.22 0.55 2.52
C PHE A 38 -7.13 -0.56 3.56
N TYR A 39 -8.22 -1.27 3.75
CA TYR A 39 -8.32 -2.31 4.79
C TYR A 39 -8.68 -3.66 4.21
N HIS A 40 -8.14 -4.70 4.82
CA HIS A 40 -8.63 -6.07 4.64
C HIS A 40 -10.03 -6.20 5.24
N SER A 41 -10.75 -7.24 4.85
CA SER A 41 -12.11 -7.49 5.39
C SER A 41 -12.12 -7.66 6.92
N ASN A 42 -11.00 -8.05 7.52
CA ASN A 42 -10.87 -8.18 8.98
C ASN A 42 -10.61 -6.84 9.70
N GLY A 43 -10.57 -5.72 8.97
CA GLY A 43 -10.34 -4.38 9.51
C GLY A 43 -8.87 -3.98 9.65
N LYS A 44 -7.94 -4.88 9.36
CA LYS A 44 -6.50 -4.54 9.41
C LYS A 44 -6.08 -3.83 8.15
N VAL A 45 -5.08 -2.97 8.28
CA VAL A 45 -4.55 -2.18 7.16
C VAL A 45 -4.01 -3.09 6.07
N MET A 46 -4.43 -2.85 4.83
CA MET A 46 -3.95 -3.56 3.65
C MET A 46 -2.93 -2.73 2.88
N HIS A 47 -3.27 -1.50 2.54
CA HIS A 47 -2.38 -0.56 1.85
C HIS A 47 -2.50 0.81 2.48
N GLN A 48 -1.40 1.54 2.53
CA GLN A 48 -1.41 2.90 3.05
C GLN A 48 -0.39 3.75 2.31
N GLY A 49 -0.80 4.96 1.95
CA GLY A 49 0.07 5.92 1.28
C GLY A 49 -0.68 7.19 0.93
N ASN A 50 -0.04 8.03 0.14
CA ASN A 50 -0.61 9.31 -0.25
C ASN A 50 -0.97 9.33 -1.73
N TYR A 51 -2.06 10.05 -2.04
CA TYR A 51 -2.36 10.50 -3.38
C TYR A 51 -2.12 11.99 -3.47
N VAL A 52 -1.40 12.40 -4.49
CA VAL A 52 -1.18 13.81 -4.82
C VAL A 52 -1.82 14.07 -6.18
N ALA A 53 -2.76 15.00 -6.24
CA ALA A 53 -3.51 15.30 -7.47
C ALA A 53 -4.07 14.03 -8.13
N GLY A 54 -4.56 13.09 -7.32
CA GLY A 54 -5.18 11.84 -7.78
C GLY A 54 -4.24 10.71 -8.15
N LYS A 55 -2.93 10.88 -7.98
CA LYS A 55 -1.94 9.85 -8.30
C LYS A 55 -1.15 9.43 -7.06
N SER A 56 -0.81 8.15 -6.97
CA SER A 56 0.05 7.66 -5.89
C SER A 56 1.37 8.41 -5.89
N ASP A 57 1.80 8.87 -4.72
CA ASP A 57 3.03 9.63 -4.56
C ASP A 57 3.66 9.38 -3.19
N GLY A 58 4.99 9.31 -3.14
CA GLY A 58 5.73 9.05 -1.91
C GLY A 58 5.65 7.60 -1.46
N LEU A 59 5.93 7.38 -0.19
CA LEU A 59 6.04 6.04 0.39
C LEU A 59 4.67 5.37 0.49
N TRP A 60 4.61 4.13 0.01
CA TRP A 60 3.47 3.24 0.14
C TRP A 60 3.89 1.94 0.80
N LYS A 61 3.02 1.44 1.67
CA LYS A 61 3.22 0.17 2.38
C LYS A 61 2.03 -0.72 2.20
N SER A 62 2.29 -2.02 2.11
CA SER A 62 1.25 -3.04 2.05
C SER A 62 1.48 -4.10 3.11
N PHE A 63 0.39 -4.58 3.69
CA PHE A 63 0.40 -5.53 4.79
C PHE A 63 -0.50 -6.72 4.46
N ASP A 64 -0.16 -7.89 4.99
CA ASP A 64 -1.03 -9.06 4.89
C ASP A 64 -2.16 -9.01 5.92
N GLU A 65 -3.03 -10.01 5.91
CA GLU A 65 -4.21 -10.08 6.80
C GLU A 65 -3.86 -10.25 8.28
N VAL A 66 -2.64 -10.66 8.57
CA VAL A 66 -2.13 -10.82 9.94
C VAL A 66 -1.48 -9.54 10.45
N GLY A 67 -1.11 -8.63 9.53
CA GLY A 67 -0.48 -7.36 9.86
C GLY A 67 1.01 -7.32 9.55
N ASN A 68 1.55 -8.33 8.89
CA ASN A 68 2.96 -8.31 8.47
C ASN A 68 3.14 -7.42 7.25
N LEU A 69 4.23 -6.63 7.26
CA LEU A 69 4.61 -5.84 6.10
C LEU A 69 5.01 -6.78 4.96
N VAL A 70 4.36 -6.65 3.80
CA VAL A 70 4.65 -7.48 2.63
C VAL A 70 5.31 -6.71 1.50
N SER A 71 5.14 -5.39 1.47
CA SER A 71 5.87 -4.56 0.51
C SER A 71 5.95 -3.11 0.98
N GLU A 72 6.99 -2.42 0.54
CA GLU A 72 7.12 -0.98 0.72
C GLU A 72 7.99 -0.40 -0.38
N GLY A 73 7.66 0.81 -0.78
CA GLY A 73 8.38 1.53 -1.80
C GLY A 73 7.73 2.87 -2.10
N SER A 74 8.31 3.59 -3.03
CA SER A 74 7.84 4.92 -3.36
C SER A 74 7.28 5.00 -4.76
N PHE A 75 6.25 5.84 -4.89
CA PHE A 75 5.68 6.24 -6.16
C PHE A 75 6.03 7.71 -6.46
N GLU A 76 6.13 8.03 -7.71
CA GLU A 76 6.17 9.39 -8.20
C GLU A 76 5.18 9.51 -9.33
N GLN A 77 4.14 10.32 -9.13
CA GLN A 77 3.06 10.51 -10.10
C GLN A 77 2.47 9.18 -10.61
N GLY A 78 2.23 8.26 -9.72
CA GLY A 78 1.62 6.97 -10.03
C GLY A 78 2.58 5.91 -10.55
N LYS A 79 3.85 6.21 -10.67
CA LYS A 79 4.87 5.27 -11.16
C LYS A 79 5.80 4.85 -10.03
N LYS A 80 6.13 3.57 -9.99
CA LYS A 80 7.10 3.05 -9.04
C LYS A 80 8.48 3.61 -9.35
N ILE A 81 9.16 4.11 -8.32
CA ILE A 81 10.52 4.63 -8.42
C ILE A 81 11.37 4.11 -7.26
N GLY A 82 12.67 4.04 -7.50
CA GLY A 82 13.65 3.70 -6.47
C GLY A 82 13.51 2.27 -5.96
N LEU A 83 13.96 2.09 -4.73
CA LEU A 83 14.00 0.77 -4.10
C LEU A 83 12.63 0.37 -3.57
N TRP A 84 12.18 -0.80 -3.98
CA TRP A 84 11.01 -1.49 -3.46
C TRP A 84 11.42 -2.78 -2.80
N ASN A 85 10.89 -3.02 -1.62
CA ASN A 85 11.11 -4.26 -0.88
C ASN A 85 9.83 -5.07 -0.86
N PHE A 86 9.94 -6.35 -1.22
CA PHE A 86 8.86 -7.32 -1.15
C PHE A 86 9.28 -8.43 -0.21
N TYR A 87 8.47 -8.63 0.82
CA TYR A 87 8.76 -9.57 1.90
C TYR A 87 7.87 -10.79 1.80
N SER A 88 8.45 -11.96 1.98
CA SER A 88 7.72 -13.20 2.19
C SER A 88 8.25 -13.86 3.46
N THR A 89 7.69 -15.02 3.82
CA THR A 89 8.15 -15.73 5.02
C THR A 89 9.61 -16.17 4.93
N LYS A 90 10.14 -16.34 3.72
CA LYS A 90 11.48 -16.89 3.50
C LYS A 90 12.40 -16.02 2.65
N THR A 91 11.87 -14.98 2.06
CA THR A 91 12.66 -14.16 1.14
C THR A 91 12.35 -12.68 1.27
N LEU A 92 13.36 -11.89 0.96
CA LEU A 92 13.24 -10.47 0.67
C LEU A 92 13.65 -10.27 -0.78
N SER A 93 12.79 -9.66 -1.57
CA SER A 93 13.12 -9.22 -2.93
C SER A 93 13.26 -7.71 -2.92
N ALA A 94 14.46 -7.22 -3.21
CA ALA A 94 14.75 -5.80 -3.34
C ALA A 94 14.77 -5.47 -4.83
N VAL A 95 13.85 -4.63 -5.27
CA VAL A 95 13.66 -4.29 -6.68
C VAL A 95 13.86 -2.80 -6.85
N VAL A 96 14.73 -2.42 -7.77
CA VAL A 96 14.90 -1.01 -8.12
C VAL A 96 14.09 -0.71 -9.37
N TYR A 97 13.22 0.30 -9.27
CA TYR A 97 12.38 0.76 -10.37
C TYR A 97 12.83 2.10 -10.91
N THR A 98 12.72 2.25 -12.20
CA THR A 98 12.82 3.54 -12.91
C THR A 98 11.55 3.69 -13.74
N ASP A 99 10.68 4.62 -13.38
CA ASP A 99 9.40 4.87 -14.06
C ASP A 99 8.60 3.58 -14.33
N ASN A 100 8.33 2.80 -13.28
CA ASN A 100 7.65 1.50 -13.33
C ASN A 100 8.46 0.36 -13.97
N ALA A 101 9.58 0.64 -14.58
CA ALA A 101 10.42 -0.41 -15.19
C ALA A 101 11.39 -0.97 -14.15
N VAL A 102 11.56 -2.28 -14.14
CA VAL A 102 12.53 -2.93 -13.27
C VAL A 102 13.94 -2.67 -13.80
N ALA A 103 14.75 -1.99 -12.98
CA ALA A 103 16.15 -1.72 -13.30
C ALA A 103 17.11 -2.74 -12.70
N ASP A 104 16.78 -3.27 -11.51
CA ASP A 104 17.62 -4.28 -10.84
C ASP A 104 16.77 -5.09 -9.87
N VAL A 105 17.16 -6.33 -9.62
CA VAL A 105 16.49 -7.22 -8.64
C VAL A 105 17.54 -7.97 -7.84
N LYS A 106 17.41 -7.94 -6.52
CA LYS A 106 18.20 -8.79 -5.62
C LYS A 106 17.27 -9.55 -4.70
N LYS A 107 17.57 -10.84 -4.53
CA LYS A 107 16.81 -11.71 -3.64
C LYS A 107 17.70 -12.22 -2.51
N PHE A 108 17.15 -12.18 -1.29
CA PHE A 108 17.83 -12.66 -0.10
C PHE A 108 16.95 -13.72 0.56
N SER A 109 17.56 -14.81 1.02
CA SER A 109 16.86 -15.77 1.85
C SER A 109 16.82 -15.29 3.30
N THR A 110 15.81 -15.69 4.06
CA THR A 110 15.74 -15.33 5.47
C THR A 110 16.90 -15.88 6.29
N ASN A 111 17.45 -17.03 5.89
CA ASN A 111 18.63 -17.58 6.55
C ASN A 111 19.84 -16.66 6.42
N SER A 112 20.00 -16.04 5.25
CA SER A 112 21.06 -15.04 5.05
C SER A 112 20.80 -13.78 5.85
N LEU A 113 19.53 -13.38 5.99
CA LEU A 113 19.14 -12.18 6.74
C LEU A 113 19.26 -12.39 8.26
N ALA A 114 19.16 -13.64 8.74
CA ALA A 114 19.26 -13.95 10.14
C ALA A 114 20.70 -13.87 10.69
N GLY A 115 21.68 -13.64 9.83
CA GLY A 115 23.05 -13.34 10.26
C GLY A 115 23.81 -14.51 10.89
N ASN A 116 23.53 -15.69 10.47
CA ASN A 116 24.32 -16.86 10.93
C ASN A 116 25.61 -16.99 10.19
#